data_39b44212e8a4bebb55920766489ec0fd
#
_entry.id   39b44212e8a4bebb55920766489ec0fd
#
_cell.length_a   1.000
_cell.length_b   1.000
_cell.length_c   1.000
_cell.angle_alpha   90.00
_cell.angle_beta   90.00
_cell.angle_gamma   90.00
#
_symmetry.space_group_name_H-M   'P 1'
#
loop_
_entity.id
_entity.type
_entity.pdbx_description
1 polymer ?
#
loop_
_entity_poly.entity_id
_entity_poly.type
_entity_poly.pdbx_seq_one_letter_code
_entity_poly.pdbx_strand_id
1 'polypeptide(L)'
;LLHSCAAQHLIDRHVPGGLLDVNQARFDTLAQSEAAVLANARHVTGRTSFDRSAVQKLAPQASYYPCNETLRPEFYTPPVWHPRTFGEAPVLLLSQGNYPLKNLHTVLKALPAVLAQYPGAVLRVAGWPPLDKGPLLRPVIDWMFPYQTWCKQLIRRLGLADHVQYTGPLDAAAMRQAYLDADLFLLPSYSENSPNSLGEAMLLGLPCVASAAGG
;
A
#
# COMPACT_ATOMS: atom_id res chain seq x y z
N LEU A 1 -1.85 13.84 -3.82
CA LEU A 1 -0.55 14.55 -3.68
C LEU A 1 -0.42 15.21 -2.31
N LEU A 2 -1.42 15.96 -1.84
CA LEU A 2 -1.42 16.52 -0.47
C LEU A 2 -1.29 15.43 0.62
N HIS A 3 -1.87 14.25 0.39
CA HIS A 3 -1.66 13.08 1.22
C HIS A 3 -0.20 12.63 1.27
N SER A 4 0.48 12.65 0.13
CA SER A 4 1.87 12.20 0.04
C SER A 4 2.81 13.10 0.81
N CYS A 5 2.62 14.42 0.80
CA CYS A 5 3.42 15.37 1.57
C CYS A 5 3.21 15.21 3.08
N ALA A 6 1.96 15.00 3.54
CA ALA A 6 1.68 14.79 4.96
C ALA A 6 2.28 13.47 5.48
N ALA A 7 2.34 12.43 4.64
CA ALA A 7 2.91 11.15 5.00
C ALA A 7 4.44 11.15 5.02
N GLN A 8 5.10 12.08 4.33
CA GLN A 8 6.56 12.14 4.24
C GLN A 8 7.23 12.19 5.63
N HIS A 9 6.73 13.02 6.55
CA HIS A 9 7.25 13.10 7.92
C HIS A 9 7.14 11.80 8.70
N LEU A 10 6.12 10.99 8.45
CA LEU A 10 5.95 9.68 9.08
C LEU A 10 6.94 8.68 8.51
N ILE A 11 7.17 8.75 7.21
CA ILE A 11 8.11 7.88 6.52
C ILE A 11 9.55 8.19 6.96
N ASP A 12 9.95 9.46 7.03
CA ASP A 12 11.31 9.89 7.39
C ASP A 12 11.73 9.44 8.79
N ARG A 13 10.78 9.23 9.71
CA ARG A 13 11.06 8.73 11.07
C ARG A 13 11.38 7.23 11.12
N HIS A 14 10.94 6.46 10.15
CA HIS A 14 10.96 4.99 10.20
C HIS A 14 11.86 4.36 9.14
N VAL A 15 12.31 5.13 8.18
CA VAL A 15 13.16 4.69 7.07
C VAL A 15 14.51 5.42 7.17
N PRO A 16 15.63 4.72 6.99
CA PRO A 16 16.95 5.36 7.01
C PRO A 16 17.04 6.52 6.02
N GLY A 17 17.59 7.65 6.45
CA GLY A 17 17.74 8.86 5.63
C GLY A 17 18.40 8.57 4.28
N GLY A 18 17.94 9.24 3.23
CA GLY A 18 18.41 9.07 1.85
C GLY A 18 17.75 7.94 1.06
N LEU A 19 17.01 7.00 1.71
CA LEU A 19 16.25 5.95 0.99
C LEU A 19 14.95 6.47 0.39
N LEU A 20 14.57 7.65 0.77
CA LEU A 20 13.34 8.32 0.41
C LEU A 20 13.62 9.65 -0.27
N ASP A 21 14.58 9.72 -1.13
CA ASP A 21 14.71 10.86 -2.02
C ASP A 21 13.49 10.93 -2.97
N VAL A 22 12.34 11.02 -2.32
CA VAL A 22 11.15 11.58 -2.93
C VAL A 22 11.56 13.00 -3.18
N ASN A 23 11.86 13.29 -4.44
CA ASN A 23 12.28 14.60 -4.89
C ASN A 23 11.27 15.64 -4.36
N GLN A 24 11.54 16.19 -3.15
CA GLN A 24 10.65 17.12 -2.44
C GLN A 24 10.25 18.26 -3.38
N ALA A 25 11.21 18.76 -4.19
CA ALA A 25 10.95 19.81 -5.18
C ALA A 25 9.90 19.39 -6.22
N ARG A 26 9.90 18.10 -6.62
CA ARG A 26 8.86 17.58 -7.54
C ARG A 26 7.49 17.52 -6.86
N PHE A 27 7.44 17.12 -5.59
CA PHE A 27 6.17 17.10 -4.84
C PHE A 27 5.65 18.51 -4.61
N ASP A 28 6.51 19.46 -4.27
CA ASP A 28 6.14 20.85 -4.09
C ASP A 28 5.59 21.46 -5.39
N THR A 29 6.23 21.18 -6.53
CA THR A 29 5.75 21.60 -7.85
C THR A 29 4.38 21.00 -8.19
N LEU A 30 4.19 19.70 -7.91
CA LEU A 30 2.91 19.04 -8.14
C LEU A 30 1.81 19.57 -7.21
N ALA A 31 2.13 19.83 -5.94
CA ALA A 31 1.20 20.41 -4.98
C ALA A 31 0.77 21.84 -5.36
N GLN A 32 1.71 22.66 -5.83
CA GLN A 32 1.42 24.00 -6.35
C GLN A 32 0.51 23.93 -7.59
N SER A 33 0.80 23.03 -8.52
CA SER A 33 -0.01 22.83 -9.73
C SER A 33 -1.43 22.37 -9.37
N GLU A 34 -1.57 21.45 -8.44
CA GLU A 34 -2.86 20.97 -7.94
C GLU A 34 -3.65 22.09 -7.26
N ALA A 35 -3.02 22.89 -6.41
CA ALA A 35 -3.64 24.04 -5.77
C ALA A 35 -4.10 25.07 -6.78
N ALA A 36 -3.31 25.36 -7.84
CA ALA A 36 -3.67 26.27 -8.89
C ALA A 36 -4.88 25.79 -9.72
N VAL A 37 -4.96 24.48 -10.01
CA VAL A 37 -6.12 23.89 -10.67
C VAL A 37 -7.36 24.00 -9.80
N LEU A 38 -7.26 23.64 -8.51
CA LEU A 38 -8.36 23.70 -7.56
C LEU A 38 -8.86 25.14 -7.35
N ALA A 39 -7.97 26.12 -7.28
CA ALA A 39 -8.33 27.54 -7.13
C ALA A 39 -9.23 28.06 -8.25
N ASN A 40 -9.18 27.47 -9.43
CA ASN A 40 -10.04 27.82 -10.58
C ASN A 40 -11.25 26.89 -10.75
N ALA A 41 -11.37 25.86 -9.94
CA ALA A 41 -12.48 24.92 -10.03
C ALA A 41 -13.78 25.52 -9.47
N ARG A 42 -14.90 25.26 -10.16
CA ARG A 42 -16.24 25.59 -9.68
C ARG A 42 -16.96 24.38 -9.08
N HIS A 43 -16.63 23.20 -9.56
CA HIS A 43 -17.22 21.94 -9.16
C HIS A 43 -16.11 20.92 -8.93
N VAL A 44 -16.11 20.26 -7.78
CA VAL A 44 -15.12 19.24 -7.42
C VAL A 44 -15.84 18.02 -6.89
N THR A 45 -15.44 16.86 -7.34
CA THR A 45 -15.89 15.57 -6.79
C THR A 45 -14.78 14.94 -5.95
N GLY A 46 -15.16 14.24 -4.91
CA GLY A 46 -14.23 13.48 -4.07
C GLY A 46 -14.96 12.42 -3.26
N ARG A 47 -14.20 11.55 -2.62
CA ARG A 47 -14.75 10.35 -1.97
C ARG A 47 -14.79 10.43 -0.45
N THR A 48 -13.94 11.24 0.15
CA THR A 48 -13.67 11.19 1.58
C THR A 48 -13.88 12.54 2.26
N SER A 49 -13.98 12.52 3.57
CA SER A 49 -13.98 13.72 4.40
C SER A 49 -12.67 14.50 4.28
N PHE A 50 -11.57 13.80 4.03
CA PHE A 50 -10.28 14.42 3.77
C PHE A 50 -10.30 15.22 2.45
N ASP A 51 -10.80 14.66 1.35
CA ASP A 51 -10.94 15.37 0.07
C ASP A 51 -11.80 16.64 0.26
N ARG A 52 -12.94 16.48 0.94
CA ARG A 52 -13.83 17.62 1.24
C ARG A 52 -13.10 18.73 1.99
N SER A 53 -12.35 18.36 3.04
CA SER A 53 -11.61 19.32 3.84
C SER A 53 -10.50 20.01 3.05
N ALA A 54 -9.82 19.28 2.19
CA ALA A 54 -8.80 19.83 1.29
C ALA A 54 -9.42 20.81 0.28
N VAL A 55 -10.54 20.45 -0.35
CA VAL A 55 -11.26 21.32 -1.28
C VAL A 55 -11.75 22.59 -0.58
N GLN A 56 -12.31 22.49 0.61
CA GLN A 56 -12.76 23.64 1.39
C GLN A 56 -11.64 24.65 1.69
N LYS A 57 -10.41 24.15 1.88
CA LYS A 57 -9.24 25.02 2.12
C LYS A 57 -8.67 25.64 0.86
N LEU A 58 -8.59 24.86 -0.24
CA LEU A 58 -7.88 25.25 -1.47
C LEU A 58 -8.79 25.90 -2.50
N ALA A 59 -10.09 25.60 -2.46
CA ALA A 59 -11.12 26.07 -3.38
C ALA A 59 -12.42 26.36 -2.63
N PRO A 60 -12.45 27.33 -1.68
CA PRO A 60 -13.62 27.58 -0.86
C PRO A 60 -14.84 28.03 -1.67
N GLN A 61 -14.64 28.51 -2.91
CA GLN A 61 -15.69 28.89 -3.85
C GLN A 61 -16.30 27.71 -4.62
N ALA A 62 -15.67 26.52 -4.56
CA ALA A 62 -16.11 25.36 -5.32
C ALA A 62 -17.24 24.62 -4.61
N SER A 63 -18.21 24.14 -5.38
CA SER A 63 -19.20 23.17 -4.90
C SER A 63 -18.58 21.78 -4.85
N TYR A 64 -18.62 21.13 -3.70
CA TYR A 64 -18.11 19.77 -3.51
C TYR A 64 -19.24 18.76 -3.60
N TYR A 65 -19.04 17.72 -4.41
CA TYR A 65 -19.97 16.61 -4.59
C TYR A 65 -19.31 15.30 -4.17
N PRO A 66 -19.87 14.58 -3.18
CA PRO A 66 -19.38 13.26 -2.84
C PRO A 66 -19.70 12.29 -3.97
N CYS A 67 -18.70 11.56 -4.43
CA CYS A 67 -18.83 10.59 -5.51
C CYS A 67 -17.96 9.38 -5.20
N ASN A 68 -18.58 8.29 -4.75
CA ASN A 68 -17.88 7.06 -4.49
C ASN A 68 -17.50 6.37 -5.80
N GLU A 69 -16.32 5.78 -5.84
CA GLU A 69 -15.86 4.92 -6.92
C GLU A 69 -16.47 3.53 -6.78
N THR A 70 -16.88 2.91 -7.88
CA THR A 70 -17.23 1.51 -7.91
C THR A 70 -15.96 0.67 -7.96
N LEU A 71 -15.96 -0.43 -7.23
CA LEU A 71 -14.89 -1.42 -7.31
C LEU A 71 -14.97 -2.20 -8.62
N ARG A 72 -13.94 -2.99 -8.92
CA ARG A 72 -13.89 -3.80 -10.13
C ARG A 72 -15.01 -4.86 -10.11
N PRO A 73 -15.68 -5.11 -11.25
CA PRO A 73 -16.87 -5.98 -11.31
C PRO A 73 -16.66 -7.38 -10.74
N GLU A 74 -15.47 -7.94 -10.89
CA GLU A 74 -15.09 -9.27 -10.43
C GLU A 74 -15.31 -9.48 -8.94
N PHE A 75 -15.30 -8.40 -8.14
CA PHE A 75 -15.42 -8.48 -6.69
C PHE A 75 -16.86 -8.51 -6.18
N TYR A 76 -17.84 -8.25 -7.04
CA TYR A 76 -19.26 -8.29 -6.68
C TYR A 76 -19.93 -9.67 -6.88
N THR A 77 -19.19 -10.66 -7.38
CA THR A 77 -19.73 -11.97 -7.72
C THR A 77 -19.24 -13.06 -6.77
N PRO A 78 -20.04 -14.11 -6.49
CA PRO A 78 -19.56 -15.28 -5.75
C PRO A 78 -18.38 -15.99 -6.45
N PRO A 79 -17.57 -16.78 -5.71
CA PRO A 79 -17.63 -17.00 -4.28
C PRO A 79 -17.12 -15.83 -3.46
N VAL A 80 -17.55 -15.74 -2.18
CA VAL A 80 -16.98 -14.88 -1.16
C VAL A 80 -15.98 -15.66 -0.31
N TRP A 81 -15.17 -14.95 0.48
CA TRP A 81 -14.26 -15.57 1.42
C TRP A 81 -15.04 -16.25 2.56
N HIS A 82 -14.56 -17.41 2.98
CA HIS A 82 -15.08 -18.12 4.14
C HIS A 82 -13.96 -18.40 5.13
N PRO A 83 -14.24 -18.31 6.44
CA PRO A 83 -13.28 -18.70 7.46
C PRO A 83 -12.76 -20.12 7.23
N ARG A 84 -11.45 -20.25 7.24
CA ARG A 84 -10.78 -21.56 7.23
C ARG A 84 -10.31 -21.87 8.63
N THR A 85 -10.22 -23.14 8.99
CA THR A 85 -9.51 -23.52 10.20
C THR A 85 -8.06 -23.06 10.02
N PHE A 86 -7.62 -22.10 10.84
CA PHE A 86 -6.23 -21.67 10.84
C PHE A 86 -5.39 -22.91 11.23
N GLY A 87 -4.67 -23.44 10.25
CA GLY A 87 -3.54 -24.29 10.52
C GLY A 87 -2.37 -23.45 11.05
N GLU A 88 -1.22 -24.07 11.22
CA GLU A 88 0.00 -23.39 11.66
C GLU A 88 0.60 -22.44 10.60
N ALA A 89 -0.03 -22.30 9.44
CA ALA A 89 0.48 -21.60 8.28
C ALA A 89 -0.51 -20.58 7.68
N PRO A 90 -0.92 -19.53 8.43
CA PRO A 90 -1.80 -18.51 7.88
C PRO A 90 -1.12 -17.72 6.76
N VAL A 91 -1.93 -17.33 5.77
CA VAL A 91 -1.51 -16.50 4.64
C VAL A 91 -1.92 -15.05 4.86
N LEU A 92 -0.94 -14.18 5.00
CA LEU A 92 -1.11 -12.73 5.07
C LEU A 92 -0.93 -12.14 3.67
N LEU A 93 -1.82 -11.28 3.22
CA LEU A 93 -1.77 -10.67 1.89
C LEU A 93 -1.57 -9.16 1.98
N LEU A 94 -0.58 -8.64 1.25
CA LEU A 94 -0.32 -7.23 1.04
C LEU A 94 -0.47 -6.91 -0.45
N SER A 95 -1.33 -5.95 -0.81
CA SER A 95 -1.62 -5.64 -2.22
C SER A 95 -0.51 -4.90 -2.95
N GLN A 96 0.36 -4.22 -2.24
CA GLN A 96 1.49 -3.46 -2.81
C GLN A 96 2.60 -3.29 -1.77
N GLY A 97 3.86 -3.49 -2.17
CA GLY A 97 5.02 -3.33 -1.29
C GLY A 97 6.20 -2.56 -1.92
N ASN A 98 6.02 -1.98 -3.12
CA ASN A 98 7.15 -1.53 -3.94
C ASN A 98 7.69 -0.15 -3.57
N TYR A 99 7.00 0.63 -2.77
CA TYR A 99 7.42 1.99 -2.37
C TYR A 99 7.05 2.30 -0.92
N PRO A 100 7.77 3.24 -0.30
CA PRO A 100 7.74 3.49 1.15
C PRO A 100 6.35 3.79 1.69
N LEU A 101 5.52 4.51 0.94
CA LEU A 101 4.17 4.89 1.35
C LEU A 101 3.30 3.69 1.71
N LYS A 102 3.53 2.54 1.06
CA LYS A 102 2.80 1.28 1.32
C LYS A 102 3.32 0.50 2.53
N ASN A 103 4.42 0.94 3.11
CA ASN A 103 4.89 0.53 4.43
C ASN A 103 5.13 -0.99 4.63
N LEU A 104 5.61 -1.68 3.58
CA LEU A 104 5.97 -3.09 3.66
C LEU A 104 6.96 -3.36 4.81
N HIS A 105 7.89 -2.45 5.05
CA HIS A 105 8.94 -2.63 6.07
C HIS A 105 8.40 -2.77 7.50
N THR A 106 7.26 -2.14 7.83
CA THR A 106 6.62 -2.33 9.13
C THR A 106 6.04 -3.73 9.26
N VAL A 107 5.45 -4.26 8.21
CA VAL A 107 4.97 -5.66 8.20
C VAL A 107 6.15 -6.62 8.33
N LEU A 108 7.25 -6.40 7.62
CA LEU A 108 8.46 -7.22 7.72
C LEU A 108 9.02 -7.22 9.15
N LYS A 109 9.02 -6.07 9.84
CA LYS A 109 9.48 -5.97 11.23
C LYS A 109 8.53 -6.66 12.22
N ALA A 110 7.24 -6.70 11.94
CA ALA A 110 6.24 -7.36 12.78
C ALA A 110 6.17 -8.88 12.54
N LEU A 111 6.54 -9.34 11.35
CA LEU A 111 6.41 -10.75 10.95
C LEU A 111 7.11 -11.75 11.89
N PRO A 112 8.30 -11.48 12.46
CA PRO A 112 8.92 -12.39 13.43
C PRO A 112 8.03 -12.69 14.65
N ALA A 113 7.25 -11.72 15.13
CA ALA A 113 6.33 -11.93 16.25
C ALA A 113 5.14 -12.81 15.83
N VAL A 114 4.69 -12.73 14.59
CA VAL A 114 3.68 -13.63 14.02
C VAL A 114 4.25 -15.05 13.91
N LEU A 115 5.46 -15.20 13.38
CA LEU A 115 6.13 -16.48 13.20
C LEU A 115 6.41 -17.19 14.52
N ALA A 116 6.60 -16.45 15.61
CA ALA A 116 6.74 -17.05 16.94
C ALA A 116 5.48 -17.81 17.38
N GLN A 117 4.29 -17.44 16.89
CA GLN A 117 3.02 -18.10 17.19
C GLN A 117 2.55 -19.04 16.06
N TYR A 118 2.87 -18.68 14.82
CA TYR A 118 2.49 -19.40 13.61
C TYR A 118 3.72 -19.62 12.73
N PRO A 119 4.54 -20.64 13.04
CA PRO A 119 5.82 -20.85 12.36
C PRO A 119 5.73 -21.04 10.84
N GLY A 120 4.59 -21.51 10.34
CA GLY A 120 4.34 -21.68 8.91
C GLY A 120 3.73 -20.45 8.23
N ALA A 121 3.55 -19.32 8.92
CA ALA A 121 2.92 -18.14 8.33
C ALA A 121 3.69 -17.62 7.13
N VAL A 122 2.96 -17.17 6.11
CA VAL A 122 3.51 -16.62 4.86
C VAL A 122 2.92 -15.24 4.59
N LEU A 123 3.79 -14.27 4.28
CA LEU A 123 3.42 -12.98 3.73
C LEU A 123 3.48 -13.02 2.21
N ARG A 124 2.34 -12.94 1.55
CA ARG A 124 2.25 -12.73 0.09
C ARG A 124 2.18 -11.24 -0.22
N VAL A 125 3.08 -10.79 -1.09
CA VAL A 125 3.14 -9.39 -1.55
C VAL A 125 2.80 -9.37 -3.03
N ALA A 126 1.68 -8.74 -3.39
CA ALA A 126 1.33 -8.56 -4.80
C ALA A 126 2.23 -7.51 -5.44
N GLY A 127 2.77 -7.83 -6.61
CA GLY A 127 3.72 -6.99 -7.35
C GLY A 127 5.07 -7.66 -7.57
N TRP A 128 5.92 -6.96 -8.31
CA TRP A 128 7.23 -7.47 -8.66
C TRP A 128 8.14 -7.62 -7.43
N PRO A 129 8.90 -8.72 -7.34
CA PRO A 129 9.95 -8.84 -6.32
C PRO A 129 11.04 -7.78 -6.55
N PRO A 130 11.79 -7.43 -5.51
CA PRO A 130 12.99 -6.59 -5.65
C PRO A 130 13.93 -7.18 -6.68
N LEU A 131 14.44 -6.34 -7.59
CA LEU A 131 15.30 -6.78 -8.66
C LEU A 131 16.59 -7.43 -8.13
N ASP A 132 16.99 -8.51 -8.80
CA ASP A 132 18.28 -9.17 -8.59
C ASP A 132 18.89 -9.49 -9.95
N LYS A 133 19.86 -8.70 -10.38
CA LYS A 133 20.57 -8.84 -11.67
C LYS A 133 22.06 -9.19 -11.47
N GLY A 134 22.37 -9.78 -10.32
CA GLY A 134 23.73 -10.18 -9.98
C GLY A 134 24.61 -9.02 -9.48
N PRO A 135 25.86 -9.33 -9.07
CA PRO A 135 26.73 -8.39 -8.36
C PRO A 135 27.16 -7.18 -9.19
N LEU A 136 27.32 -7.32 -10.50
CA LEU A 136 27.77 -6.26 -11.40
C LEU A 136 26.76 -5.12 -11.55
N LEU A 137 25.47 -5.43 -11.59
CA LEU A 137 24.39 -4.44 -11.73
C LEU A 137 23.82 -3.97 -10.40
N ARG A 138 24.24 -4.59 -9.30
CA ARG A 138 23.73 -4.30 -7.96
C ARG A 138 23.83 -2.83 -7.58
N PRO A 139 24.95 -2.10 -7.76
CA PRO A 139 25.03 -0.69 -7.38
C PRO A 139 24.01 0.19 -8.12
N VAL A 140 23.76 -0.11 -9.41
CA VAL A 140 22.79 0.61 -10.23
C VAL A 140 21.36 0.33 -9.74
N ILE A 141 21.05 -0.93 -9.42
CA ILE A 141 19.74 -1.33 -8.90
C ILE A 141 19.49 -0.71 -7.52
N ASP A 142 20.48 -0.75 -6.64
CA ASP A 142 20.40 -0.16 -5.30
C ASP A 142 20.17 1.36 -5.38
N TRP A 143 20.77 2.03 -6.33
CA TRP A 143 20.54 3.45 -6.60
C TRP A 143 19.16 3.74 -7.21
N MET A 144 18.69 2.90 -8.16
CA MET A 144 17.40 3.09 -8.82
C MET A 144 16.22 2.72 -7.94
N PHE A 145 16.39 1.71 -7.07
CA PHE A 145 15.31 1.14 -6.25
C PHE A 145 15.71 1.00 -4.77
N PRO A 146 16.13 2.08 -4.11
CA PRO A 146 16.73 2.01 -2.79
C PRO A 146 15.80 1.40 -1.73
N TYR A 147 14.50 1.71 -1.78
CA TYR A 147 13.53 1.14 -0.85
C TYR A 147 13.35 -0.37 -1.02
N GLN A 148 13.24 -0.84 -2.24
CA GLN A 148 13.09 -2.27 -2.51
C GLN A 148 14.34 -3.05 -2.09
N THR A 149 15.52 -2.49 -2.36
CA THR A 149 16.80 -3.06 -1.92
C THR A 149 16.88 -3.13 -0.40
N TRP A 150 16.47 -2.08 0.28
CA TRP A 150 16.42 -2.06 1.75
C TRP A 150 15.44 -3.09 2.30
N CYS A 151 14.23 -3.23 1.75
CA CYS A 151 13.28 -4.28 2.12
C CYS A 151 13.87 -5.68 1.91
N LYS A 152 14.58 -5.92 0.79
CA LYS A 152 15.29 -7.18 0.52
C LYS A 152 16.36 -7.47 1.58
N GLN A 153 17.12 -6.45 2.00
CA GLN A 153 18.11 -6.60 3.08
C GLN A 153 17.42 -6.87 4.41
N LEU A 154 16.29 -6.24 4.68
CA LEU A 154 15.51 -6.46 5.91
C LEU A 154 14.98 -7.91 5.98
N ILE A 155 14.43 -8.43 4.89
CA ILE A 155 14.01 -9.82 4.77
C ILE A 155 15.17 -10.77 5.12
N ARG A 156 16.36 -10.52 4.55
CA ARG A 156 17.54 -11.34 4.84
C ARG A 156 17.99 -11.24 6.30
N ARG A 157 18.06 -10.02 6.86
CA ARG A 157 18.49 -9.78 8.24
C ARG A 157 17.58 -10.41 9.28
N LEU A 158 16.27 -10.46 8.99
CA LEU A 158 15.26 -11.03 9.88
C LEU A 158 15.01 -12.51 9.62
N GLY A 159 15.73 -13.15 8.67
CA GLY A 159 15.56 -14.58 8.37
C GLY A 159 14.22 -14.91 7.72
N LEU A 160 13.61 -13.98 6.98
CA LEU A 160 12.25 -14.11 6.45
C LEU A 160 12.18 -14.63 5.01
N ALA A 161 13.29 -15.13 4.46
CA ALA A 161 13.37 -15.50 3.05
C ALA A 161 12.32 -16.54 2.63
N ASP A 162 12.04 -17.52 3.49
CA ASP A 162 11.07 -18.59 3.24
C ASP A 162 9.61 -18.19 3.57
N HIS A 163 9.42 -17.03 4.22
CA HIS A 163 8.13 -16.53 4.69
C HIS A 163 7.58 -15.34 3.88
N VAL A 164 8.34 -14.79 2.93
CA VAL A 164 7.90 -13.68 2.09
C VAL A 164 7.88 -14.11 0.63
N GLN A 165 6.69 -14.10 0.03
CA GLN A 165 6.45 -14.52 -1.34
C GLN A 165 5.93 -13.34 -2.17
N TYR A 166 6.58 -13.05 -3.29
CA TYR A 166 6.09 -12.08 -4.27
C TYR A 166 5.32 -12.82 -5.37
N THR A 167 4.12 -12.36 -5.66
CA THR A 167 3.25 -13.02 -6.66
C THR A 167 3.50 -12.55 -8.09
N GLY A 168 4.26 -11.47 -8.28
CA GLY A 168 4.23 -10.70 -9.51
C GLY A 168 2.99 -9.81 -9.59
N PRO A 169 2.81 -9.05 -10.69
CA PRO A 169 1.59 -8.26 -10.92
C PRO A 169 0.40 -9.19 -11.14
N LEU A 170 -0.71 -8.86 -10.51
CA LEU A 170 -1.97 -9.60 -10.59
C LEU A 170 -3.00 -8.76 -11.33
N ASP A 171 -3.71 -9.36 -12.29
CA ASP A 171 -4.93 -8.79 -12.86
C ASP A 171 -6.10 -8.89 -11.87
N ALA A 172 -7.29 -8.45 -12.25
CA ALA A 172 -8.46 -8.43 -11.37
C ALA A 172 -8.85 -9.83 -10.88
N ALA A 173 -8.85 -10.80 -11.76
CA ALA A 173 -9.24 -12.19 -11.44
C ALA A 173 -8.22 -12.87 -10.53
N ALA A 174 -6.92 -12.72 -10.84
CA ALA A 174 -5.85 -13.26 -10.02
C ALA A 174 -5.75 -12.56 -8.65
N MET A 175 -6.00 -11.25 -8.58
CA MET A 175 -6.04 -10.53 -7.31
C MET A 175 -7.21 -10.98 -6.45
N ARG A 176 -8.40 -11.17 -7.07
CA ARG A 176 -9.55 -11.74 -6.38
C ARG A 176 -9.25 -13.12 -5.81
N GLN A 177 -8.62 -14.00 -6.59
CA GLN A 177 -8.21 -15.32 -6.09
C GLN A 177 -7.21 -15.20 -4.94
N ALA A 178 -6.25 -14.28 -5.02
CA ALA A 178 -5.30 -14.03 -3.95
C ALA A 178 -5.97 -13.60 -2.64
N TYR A 179 -7.05 -12.78 -2.69
CA TYR A 179 -7.85 -12.47 -1.51
C TYR A 179 -8.58 -13.70 -0.96
N LEU A 180 -9.18 -14.53 -1.82
CA LEU A 180 -9.89 -15.75 -1.39
C LEU A 180 -8.95 -16.79 -0.77
N ASP A 181 -7.69 -16.81 -1.19
CA ASP A 181 -6.65 -17.71 -0.69
C ASP A 181 -5.91 -17.15 0.54
N ALA A 182 -6.17 -15.91 0.93
CA ALA A 182 -5.58 -15.31 2.11
C ALA A 182 -6.44 -15.52 3.36
N ASP A 183 -5.84 -15.41 4.52
CA ASP A 183 -6.51 -15.44 5.82
C ASP A 183 -6.65 -14.05 6.43
N LEU A 184 -5.79 -13.13 6.03
CA LEU A 184 -5.79 -11.74 6.49
C LEU A 184 -5.25 -10.81 5.40
N PHE A 185 -5.97 -9.72 5.12
CA PHE A 185 -5.47 -8.64 4.28
C PHE A 185 -4.82 -7.54 5.12
N LEU A 186 -3.67 -7.05 4.67
CA LEU A 186 -2.91 -6.00 5.34
C LEU A 186 -2.84 -4.75 4.46
N LEU A 187 -3.20 -3.60 5.04
CA LEU A 187 -3.03 -2.28 4.44
C LEU A 187 -2.31 -1.33 5.42
N PRO A 188 -0.99 -1.47 5.58
CA PRO A 188 -0.22 -0.70 6.56
C PRO A 188 0.19 0.70 6.07
N SER A 189 -0.38 1.19 4.99
CA SER A 189 0.04 2.43 4.31
C SER A 189 0.09 3.63 5.26
N TYR A 190 1.06 4.53 5.05
CA TYR A 190 1.15 5.79 5.78
C TYR A 190 0.11 6.82 5.33
N SER A 191 -0.38 6.71 4.10
CA SER A 191 -1.41 7.59 3.57
C SER A 191 -2.22 6.85 2.51
N GLU A 192 -3.52 6.98 2.59
CA GLU A 192 -4.48 6.43 1.62
C GLU A 192 -5.64 7.42 1.45
N ASN A 193 -6.28 7.35 0.29
CA ASN A 193 -7.52 8.06 0.04
C ASN A 193 -8.56 7.09 -0.54
N SER A 194 -9.30 6.40 0.32
CA SER A 194 -10.29 5.39 -0.08
C SER A 194 -9.65 4.26 -0.93
N PRO A 195 -8.77 3.43 -0.37
CA PRO A 195 -8.02 2.42 -1.12
C PRO A 195 -8.93 1.31 -1.64
N ASN A 196 -9.02 1.16 -2.96
CA ASN A 196 -9.85 0.14 -3.61
C ASN A 196 -9.49 -1.28 -3.13
N SER A 197 -8.20 -1.55 -2.89
CA SER A 197 -7.74 -2.85 -2.40
C SER A 197 -8.33 -3.24 -1.04
N LEU A 198 -8.56 -2.28 -0.15
CA LEU A 198 -9.25 -2.54 1.12
C LEU A 198 -10.75 -2.82 0.89
N GLY A 199 -11.37 -1.98 0.06
CA GLY A 199 -12.78 -2.17 -0.31
C GLY A 199 -13.04 -3.53 -0.97
N GLU A 200 -12.15 -3.96 -1.86
CA GLU A 200 -12.21 -5.28 -2.52
C GLU A 200 -12.10 -6.44 -1.51
N ALA A 201 -11.14 -6.36 -0.59
CA ALA A 201 -10.97 -7.37 0.46
C ALA A 201 -12.20 -7.44 1.37
N MET A 202 -12.73 -6.27 1.80
CA MET A 202 -13.92 -6.18 2.64
C MET A 202 -15.18 -6.67 1.91
N LEU A 203 -15.32 -6.38 0.63
CA LEU A 203 -16.46 -6.84 -0.19
C LEU A 203 -16.48 -8.36 -0.34
N LEU A 204 -15.32 -8.98 -0.41
CA LEU A 204 -15.20 -10.44 -0.39
C LEU A 204 -15.41 -11.06 1.02
N GLY A 205 -15.41 -10.26 2.08
CA GLY A 205 -15.53 -10.73 3.46
C GLY A 205 -14.21 -11.16 4.11
N LEU A 206 -13.06 -10.90 3.48
CA LEU A 206 -11.75 -11.22 4.04
C LEU A 206 -11.46 -10.32 5.24
N PRO A 207 -11.02 -10.85 6.40
CA PRO A 207 -10.56 -10.05 7.52
C PRO A 207 -9.43 -9.09 7.11
N CYS A 208 -9.49 -7.85 7.61
CA CYS A 208 -8.55 -6.80 7.23
C CYS A 208 -7.93 -6.14 8.46
N VAL A 209 -6.63 -5.84 8.37
CA VAL A 209 -5.93 -4.92 9.27
C VAL A 209 -5.40 -3.76 8.43
N ALA A 210 -5.88 -2.57 8.73
CA ALA A 210 -5.50 -1.36 8.03
C ALA A 210 -5.02 -0.28 8.99
N SER A 211 -4.08 0.55 8.53
CA SER A 211 -3.71 1.76 9.27
C SER A 211 -4.85 2.79 9.22
N ALA A 212 -5.04 3.54 10.29
CA ALA A 212 -5.97 4.67 10.33
C ALA A 212 -5.38 5.89 9.60
N ALA A 213 -5.12 5.74 8.29
CA ALA A 213 -4.45 6.74 7.46
C ALA A 213 -5.35 7.16 6.30
N GLY A 214 -5.69 8.43 6.24
CA GLY A 214 -6.47 9.00 5.15
C GLY A 214 -7.97 9.13 5.42
N GLY A 215 -8.78 8.99 4.38
CA GLY A 215 -10.20 9.24 4.44
C GLY A 215 -11.09 8.05 4.64
#